data_105af9ebcb6548ace06a5f40c7a95656
#
_entry.id   105af9ebcb6548ace06a5f40c7a95656
#
_cell.length_a   1.000
_cell.length_b   1.000
_cell.length_c   1.000
_cell.angle_alpha   90.00
_cell.angle_beta   90.00
_cell.angle_gamma   90.00
#
_symmetry.space_group_name_H-M   'P 1'
#
loop_
_entity.id
_entity.type
_entity.pdbx_description
1 polymer ?
#
loop_
_entity_poly.entity_id
_entity_poly.type
_entity_poly.pdbx_seq_one_letter_code
_entity_poly.pdbx_strand_id
1 'polypeptide(L)'
;MLQSATFDESSISIDNTEFDTKSISVDCSEFIEEKLTDNTFGERLRKSRLELGLSISEVAELCNVTKSIISGYECNRYNPTKEVLDLLSSKFDLDYLCMECYTKLVYNFDEFLDKLRLWIKENNLTKEDSANKLGISRGLFRFWFNGGVISISTYNKIDHNLKTYKLL
;
A
#
# COMPACT_ATOMS: atom_id res chain seq x y z
N MET A 1 8.77 78.41 -6.35
CA MET A 1 8.93 77.98 -7.73
C MET A 1 9.21 76.49 -7.71
N LEU A 2 8.20 75.69 -7.98
CA LEU A 2 8.30 74.23 -8.07
C LEU A 2 8.13 73.89 -9.54
N GLN A 3 9.18 73.31 -10.13
CA GLN A 3 9.15 72.80 -11.50
C GLN A 3 8.45 71.48 -11.55
N SER A 4 7.38 71.39 -12.35
CA SER A 4 6.67 70.16 -12.70
C SER A 4 7.49 69.37 -13.72
N ALA A 5 7.87 68.14 -13.34
CA ALA A 5 8.42 67.19 -14.28
C ALA A 5 7.28 66.52 -15.05
N THR A 6 7.25 66.70 -16.36
CA THR A 6 6.37 66.01 -17.27
C THR A 6 6.93 64.63 -17.57
N PHE A 7 6.13 63.59 -17.28
CA PHE A 7 6.44 62.21 -17.66
C PHE A 7 6.10 62.08 -19.16
N ASP A 8 7.09 61.66 -19.94
CA ASP A 8 6.94 61.36 -21.35
C ASP A 8 6.48 59.87 -21.48
N GLU A 9 5.26 59.73 -21.99
CA GLU A 9 4.71 58.40 -22.35
C GLU A 9 5.28 57.99 -23.71
N SER A 10 6.50 57.42 -23.71
CA SER A 10 7.01 56.76 -24.90
C SER A 10 6.45 55.30 -24.94
N SER A 11 5.57 55.10 -25.89
CA SER A 11 4.94 53.88 -26.35
C SER A 11 5.83 52.64 -26.26
N ILE A 12 5.49 51.72 -25.35
CA ILE A 12 5.98 50.34 -25.38
C ILE A 12 5.12 49.61 -26.42
N SER A 13 5.67 49.37 -27.60
CA SER A 13 5.09 48.44 -28.57
C SER A 13 5.30 47.01 -28.06
N ILE A 14 4.23 46.41 -27.58
CA ILE A 14 4.22 44.99 -27.29
C ILE A 14 4.12 44.27 -28.64
N ASP A 15 5.23 43.70 -29.10
CA ASP A 15 5.23 42.73 -30.18
C ASP A 15 4.37 41.52 -29.76
N ASN A 16 3.21 41.41 -30.38
CA ASN A 16 2.41 40.19 -30.35
C ASN A 16 3.16 39.11 -31.13
N THR A 17 4.10 38.46 -30.48
CA THR A 17 4.57 37.15 -30.93
C THR A 17 3.41 36.20 -30.76
N GLU A 18 2.79 35.77 -31.85
CA GLU A 18 1.85 34.65 -31.87
C GLU A 18 2.51 33.49 -31.22
N PHE A 19 2.05 33.15 -29.99
CA PHE A 19 2.35 31.83 -29.41
C PHE A 19 1.61 30.81 -30.28
N ASP A 20 2.35 30.16 -31.18
CA ASP A 20 1.90 28.98 -31.91
C ASP A 20 1.60 27.89 -30.87
N THR A 21 0.35 27.83 -30.41
CA THR A 21 -0.14 26.78 -29.56
C THR A 21 -0.31 25.52 -30.41
N LYS A 22 0.80 24.95 -30.87
CA LYS A 22 0.81 23.52 -31.24
C LYS A 22 0.44 22.76 -30.01
N SER A 23 -0.80 22.28 -29.95
CA SER A 23 -1.19 21.26 -28.98
C SER A 23 -0.33 20.03 -29.22
N ILE A 24 0.72 19.89 -28.43
CA ILE A 24 1.49 18.65 -28.36
C ILE A 24 0.55 17.66 -27.68
N SER A 25 -0.13 16.84 -28.49
CA SER A 25 -0.78 15.64 -27.97
C SER A 25 0.34 14.67 -27.58
N VAL A 26 0.74 14.73 -26.32
CA VAL A 26 1.61 13.72 -25.75
C VAL A 26 0.77 12.46 -25.66
N ASP A 27 1.05 11.49 -26.52
CA ASP A 27 0.46 10.16 -26.39
C ASP A 27 1.00 9.54 -25.09
N CYS A 28 0.18 9.59 -24.05
CA CYS A 28 0.54 9.02 -22.75
C CYS A 28 0.71 7.51 -22.79
N SER A 29 0.39 6.84 -23.90
CA SER A 29 0.57 5.39 -24.05
C SER A 29 2.06 5.00 -24.07
N GLU A 30 2.93 5.84 -24.63
CA GLU A 30 4.39 5.60 -24.60
C GLU A 30 5.01 5.81 -23.21
N PHE A 31 4.40 6.61 -22.33
CA PHE A 31 4.87 6.80 -20.95
C PHE A 31 4.45 5.67 -19.99
N ILE A 32 3.53 4.80 -20.38
CA ILE A 32 3.01 3.70 -19.54
C ILE A 32 3.92 2.46 -19.63
N GLU A 33 4.80 2.38 -20.62
CA GLU A 33 5.84 1.33 -20.71
C GLU A 33 7.06 1.55 -19.80
N GLU A 34 7.03 2.53 -18.91
CA GLU A 34 7.96 2.51 -17.78
C GLU A 34 7.66 1.24 -17.00
N LYS A 35 8.56 0.27 -17.16
CA LYS A 35 8.48 -1.10 -16.66
C LYS A 35 7.94 -1.12 -15.23
N LEU A 36 6.62 -1.25 -15.09
CA LEU A 36 5.96 -1.32 -13.79
C LEU A 36 6.53 -2.54 -13.07
N THR A 37 7.33 -2.29 -12.07
CA THR A 37 7.85 -3.33 -11.19
C THR A 37 6.71 -3.92 -10.37
N ASP A 38 6.82 -5.18 -9.99
CA ASP A 38 5.82 -5.92 -9.22
C ASP A 38 6.46 -6.72 -8.07
N ASN A 39 7.57 -6.20 -7.54
CA ASN A 39 8.32 -6.85 -6.47
C ASN A 39 7.67 -6.67 -5.10
N THR A 40 6.85 -5.64 -4.93
CA THR A 40 6.22 -5.30 -3.66
C THR A 40 4.69 -5.25 -3.77
N PHE A 41 4.00 -5.35 -2.65
CA PHE A 41 2.54 -5.17 -2.61
C PHE A 41 2.10 -3.86 -3.28
N GLY A 42 2.77 -2.74 -2.97
CA GLY A 42 2.39 -1.43 -3.50
C GLY A 42 2.59 -1.33 -5.01
N GLU A 43 3.68 -1.88 -5.54
CA GLU A 43 3.94 -1.93 -6.98
C GLU A 43 2.89 -2.79 -7.70
N ARG A 44 2.55 -3.95 -7.16
CA ARG A 44 1.50 -4.82 -7.69
C ARG A 44 0.12 -4.15 -7.65
N LEU A 45 -0.20 -3.47 -6.54
CA LEU A 45 -1.46 -2.71 -6.42
C LEU A 45 -1.54 -1.61 -7.49
N ARG A 46 -0.47 -0.83 -7.66
CA ARG A 46 -0.41 0.23 -8.68
C ARG A 46 -0.57 -0.34 -10.08
N LYS A 47 0.15 -1.42 -10.39
CA LYS A 47 0.10 -2.11 -11.68
C LYS A 47 -1.32 -2.59 -11.97
N SER A 48 -1.92 -3.38 -11.07
CA SER A 48 -3.28 -3.90 -11.25
C SER A 48 -4.32 -2.79 -11.35
N ARG A 49 -4.18 -1.70 -10.57
CA ARG A 49 -5.06 -0.55 -10.67
C ARG A 49 -5.00 0.10 -12.06
N LEU A 50 -3.81 0.29 -12.61
CA LEU A 50 -3.63 0.88 -13.95
C LEU A 50 -4.14 -0.05 -15.04
N GLU A 51 -3.91 -1.35 -14.94
CA GLU A 51 -4.45 -2.36 -15.87
C GLU A 51 -5.99 -2.39 -15.88
N LEU A 52 -6.61 -2.15 -14.72
CA LEU A 52 -8.08 -2.02 -14.59
C LEU A 52 -8.60 -0.63 -14.99
N GLY A 53 -7.73 0.31 -15.37
CA GLY A 53 -8.11 1.69 -15.71
C GLY A 53 -8.65 2.49 -14.54
N LEU A 54 -8.39 2.09 -13.29
CA LEU A 54 -8.91 2.75 -12.10
C LEU A 54 -8.01 3.91 -11.65
N SER A 55 -8.64 5.00 -11.21
CA SER A 55 -7.97 6.10 -10.52
C SER A 55 -7.70 5.74 -9.06
N ILE A 56 -6.73 6.44 -8.43
CA ILE A 56 -6.49 6.34 -6.97
C ILE A 56 -7.77 6.67 -6.18
N SER A 57 -8.61 7.58 -6.71
CA SER A 57 -9.86 7.98 -6.08
C SER A 57 -10.85 6.84 -6.00
N GLU A 58 -11.05 6.11 -7.09
CA GLU A 58 -11.99 4.99 -7.16
C GLU A 58 -11.56 3.85 -6.24
N VAL A 59 -10.26 3.56 -6.16
CA VAL A 59 -9.74 2.56 -5.21
C VAL A 59 -9.90 3.03 -3.76
N ALA A 60 -9.72 4.33 -3.50
CA ALA A 60 -9.92 4.90 -2.16
C ALA A 60 -11.39 4.81 -1.72
N GLU A 61 -12.33 5.08 -2.62
CA GLU A 61 -13.77 4.92 -2.38
C GLU A 61 -14.13 3.43 -2.15
N LEU A 62 -13.61 2.53 -2.96
CA LEU A 62 -13.79 1.09 -2.80
C LEU A 62 -13.37 0.61 -1.40
N CYS A 63 -12.26 1.12 -0.90
CA CYS A 63 -11.67 0.71 0.37
C CYS A 63 -12.15 1.55 1.57
N ASN A 64 -13.03 2.53 1.38
CA ASN A 64 -13.47 3.49 2.41
C ASN A 64 -12.29 4.20 3.11
N VAL A 65 -11.25 4.56 2.36
CA VAL A 65 -10.06 5.26 2.84
C VAL A 65 -9.79 6.53 2.04
N THR A 66 -8.84 7.34 2.47
CA THR A 66 -8.43 8.53 1.70
C THR A 66 -7.49 8.18 0.56
N LYS A 67 -7.44 9.04 -0.48
CA LYS A 67 -6.48 8.92 -1.60
C LYS A 67 -5.02 8.83 -1.12
N SER A 68 -4.68 9.58 -0.06
CA SER A 68 -3.33 9.56 0.53
C SER A 68 -2.96 8.18 1.10
N ILE A 69 -3.92 7.42 1.61
CA ILE A 69 -3.70 6.06 2.10
C ILE A 69 -3.40 5.11 0.93
N ILE A 70 -4.20 5.15 -0.15
CA ILE A 70 -3.92 4.32 -1.34
C ILE A 70 -2.57 4.69 -1.95
N SER A 71 -2.28 5.99 -2.13
CA SER A 71 -0.95 6.44 -2.57
C SER A 71 0.16 5.97 -1.62
N GLY A 72 -0.10 5.93 -0.31
CA GLY A 72 0.82 5.40 0.68
C GLY A 72 1.08 3.90 0.54
N TYR A 73 0.07 3.12 0.19
CA TYR A 73 0.22 1.69 -0.13
C TYR A 73 1.05 1.52 -1.42
N GLU A 74 0.72 2.22 -2.50
CA GLU A 74 1.44 2.13 -3.78
C GLU A 74 2.92 2.54 -3.67
N CYS A 75 3.24 3.44 -2.74
CA CYS A 75 4.61 3.85 -2.43
C CYS A 75 5.27 3.02 -1.30
N ASN A 76 4.67 1.93 -0.84
CA ASN A 76 5.15 1.08 0.25
C ASN A 76 5.41 1.83 1.57
N ARG A 77 4.73 2.98 1.81
CA ARG A 77 4.82 3.73 3.07
C ARG A 77 3.95 3.13 4.16
N TYR A 78 2.85 2.50 3.77
CA TYR A 78 1.90 1.85 4.67
C TYR A 78 1.62 0.43 4.20
N ASN A 79 1.17 -0.41 5.15
CA ASN A 79 0.67 -1.74 4.84
C ASN A 79 -0.85 -1.75 5.03
N PRO A 80 -1.61 -2.45 4.16
CA PRO A 80 -3.04 -2.55 4.31
C PRO A 80 -3.43 -3.36 5.55
N THR A 81 -4.59 -3.05 6.12
CA THR A 81 -5.23 -3.88 7.12
C THR A 81 -6.02 -5.01 6.46
N LYS A 82 -6.45 -6.00 7.25
CA LYS A 82 -7.27 -7.11 6.72
C LYS A 82 -8.55 -6.59 6.09
N GLU A 83 -9.21 -5.62 6.72
CA GLU A 83 -10.45 -5.03 6.22
C GLU A 83 -10.26 -4.37 4.85
N VAL A 84 -9.13 -3.69 4.64
CA VAL A 84 -8.81 -3.10 3.33
C VAL A 84 -8.52 -4.18 2.30
N LEU A 85 -7.81 -5.25 2.66
CA LEU A 85 -7.58 -6.39 1.76
C LEU A 85 -8.90 -7.06 1.38
N ASP A 86 -9.79 -7.27 2.34
CA ASP A 86 -11.12 -7.85 2.08
C ASP A 86 -11.94 -6.99 1.10
N LEU A 87 -11.87 -5.66 1.19
CA LEU A 87 -12.52 -4.76 0.24
C LEU A 87 -11.85 -4.76 -1.15
N LEU A 88 -10.52 -4.83 -1.21
CA LEU A 88 -9.78 -4.94 -2.47
C LEU A 88 -10.12 -6.23 -3.23
N SER A 89 -10.45 -7.32 -2.52
CA SER A 89 -10.78 -8.62 -3.14
C SER A 89 -11.95 -8.56 -4.13
N SER A 90 -12.79 -7.54 -4.03
CA SER A 90 -13.93 -7.34 -4.93
C SER A 90 -13.53 -6.93 -6.36
N LYS A 91 -12.32 -6.43 -6.57
CA LYS A 91 -11.81 -5.91 -7.85
C LYS A 91 -10.43 -6.42 -8.23
N PHE A 92 -9.64 -6.84 -7.24
CA PHE A 92 -8.23 -7.20 -7.41
C PHE A 92 -7.99 -8.66 -7.06
N ASP A 93 -7.05 -9.28 -7.76
CA ASP A 93 -6.53 -10.60 -7.41
C ASP A 93 -5.62 -10.49 -6.19
N LEU A 94 -6.11 -10.92 -5.03
CA LEU A 94 -5.35 -10.86 -3.79
C LEU A 94 -4.23 -11.90 -3.72
N ASP A 95 -4.33 -13.01 -4.41
CA ASP A 95 -3.24 -13.99 -4.48
C ASP A 95 -2.03 -13.37 -5.17
N TYR A 96 -2.27 -12.57 -6.22
CA TYR A 96 -1.22 -11.79 -6.86
C TYR A 96 -0.73 -10.63 -5.98
N LEU A 97 -1.62 -9.86 -5.36
CA LEU A 97 -1.21 -8.72 -4.53
C LEU A 97 -0.42 -9.13 -3.30
N CYS A 98 -0.86 -10.20 -2.62
CA CYS A 98 -0.37 -10.65 -1.32
C CYS A 98 0.60 -11.84 -1.42
N MET A 99 1.42 -11.92 -2.48
CA MET A 99 2.31 -13.06 -2.72
C MET A 99 3.30 -13.32 -1.58
N GLU A 100 3.73 -12.29 -0.85
CA GLU A 100 4.87 -12.41 0.07
C GLU A 100 4.67 -11.66 1.40
N CYS A 101 5.45 -12.06 2.39
CA CYS A 101 5.69 -11.32 3.63
C CYS A 101 4.43 -11.07 4.47
N TYR A 102 4.37 -9.89 5.05
CA TYR A 102 3.31 -9.45 5.95
C TYR A 102 1.91 -9.49 5.34
N THR A 103 1.75 -8.99 4.11
CA THR A 103 0.44 -8.94 3.45
C THR A 103 -0.13 -10.33 3.20
N LYS A 104 0.71 -11.30 2.82
CA LYS A 104 0.31 -12.71 2.68
C LYS A 104 -0.17 -13.29 4.01
N LEU A 105 0.56 -13.02 5.09
CA LEU A 105 0.18 -13.49 6.42
C LEU A 105 -1.15 -12.86 6.88
N VAL A 106 -1.35 -11.56 6.64
CA VAL A 106 -2.59 -10.86 7.02
C VAL A 106 -3.78 -11.36 6.20
N TYR A 107 -3.59 -11.56 4.91
CA TYR A 107 -4.63 -12.07 4.03
C TYR A 107 -5.06 -13.49 4.43
N ASN A 108 -4.10 -14.38 4.67
CA ASN A 108 -4.34 -15.77 5.04
C ASN A 108 -4.26 -15.99 6.58
N PHE A 109 -4.69 -15.02 7.38
CA PHE A 109 -4.50 -15.08 8.82
C PHE A 109 -5.23 -16.24 9.49
N ASP A 110 -6.38 -16.63 8.98
CA ASP A 110 -7.13 -17.77 9.49
C ASP A 110 -6.39 -19.10 9.25
N GLU A 111 -5.81 -19.29 8.06
CA GLU A 111 -4.94 -20.44 7.78
C GLU A 111 -3.70 -20.46 8.66
N PHE A 112 -3.12 -19.30 8.90
CA PHE A 112 -2.01 -19.19 9.85
C PHE A 112 -2.41 -19.63 11.26
N LEU A 113 -3.59 -19.24 11.74
CA LEU A 113 -4.09 -19.68 13.03
C LEU A 113 -4.32 -21.20 13.08
N ASP A 114 -4.77 -21.81 12.00
CA ASP A 114 -4.94 -23.26 11.93
C ASP A 114 -3.59 -23.99 11.94
N LYS A 115 -2.62 -23.51 11.19
CA LYS A 115 -1.22 -24.01 11.28
C LYS A 115 -0.65 -23.87 12.69
N LEU A 116 -0.91 -22.72 13.33
CA LEU A 116 -0.46 -22.47 14.69
C LEU A 116 -1.12 -23.42 15.71
N ARG A 117 -2.42 -23.70 15.57
CA ARG A 117 -3.11 -24.71 16.40
C ARG A 117 -2.52 -26.10 16.22
N LEU A 118 -2.22 -26.50 15.00
CA LEU A 118 -1.60 -27.78 14.68
C LEU A 118 -0.20 -27.87 15.29
N TRP A 119 0.64 -26.85 15.09
CA TRP A 119 1.97 -26.78 15.67
C TRP A 119 1.97 -26.90 17.21
N ILE A 120 1.05 -26.23 17.89
CA ILE A 120 0.86 -26.32 19.33
C ILE A 120 0.57 -27.76 19.74
N LYS A 121 -0.37 -28.41 19.04
CA LYS A 121 -0.79 -29.79 19.32
C LYS A 121 0.36 -30.81 19.10
N GLU A 122 1.05 -30.72 17.97
CA GLU A 122 2.13 -31.62 17.60
C GLU A 122 3.33 -31.55 18.57
N ASN A 123 3.59 -30.36 19.11
CA ASN A 123 4.69 -30.12 20.03
C ASN A 123 4.26 -30.19 21.50
N ASN A 124 3.03 -30.55 21.80
CA ASN A 124 2.47 -30.62 23.16
C ASN A 124 2.71 -29.34 23.98
N LEU A 125 2.57 -28.15 23.33
CA LEU A 125 2.85 -26.86 23.94
C LEU A 125 1.63 -26.33 24.69
N THR A 126 1.89 -25.64 25.80
CA THR A 126 0.87 -24.77 26.40
C THR A 126 0.74 -23.47 25.60
N LYS A 127 -0.36 -22.71 25.78
CA LYS A 127 -0.52 -21.36 25.17
C LYS A 127 0.59 -20.40 25.63
N GLU A 128 1.10 -20.58 26.83
CA GLU A 128 2.17 -19.76 27.39
C GLU A 128 3.52 -20.11 26.75
N ASP A 129 3.86 -21.40 26.65
CA ASP A 129 5.06 -21.83 25.96
C ASP A 129 5.09 -21.42 24.49
N SER A 130 3.93 -21.50 23.83
CA SER A 130 3.78 -21.08 22.43
C SER A 130 4.03 -19.59 22.26
N ALA A 131 3.45 -18.75 23.13
CA ALA A 131 3.69 -17.32 23.12
C ALA A 131 5.17 -16.98 23.38
N ASN A 132 5.79 -17.62 24.35
CA ASN A 132 7.20 -17.46 24.68
C ASN A 132 8.11 -17.86 23.51
N LYS A 133 7.86 -19.02 22.87
CA LYS A 133 8.62 -19.48 21.69
C LYS A 133 8.49 -18.50 20.52
N LEU A 134 7.31 -17.94 20.31
CA LEU A 134 7.10 -16.93 19.27
C LEU A 134 7.70 -15.56 19.64
N GLY A 135 8.02 -15.29 20.90
CA GLY A 135 8.55 -14.02 21.37
C GLY A 135 7.48 -12.93 21.53
N ILE A 136 6.23 -13.34 21.84
CA ILE A 136 5.10 -12.43 22.05
C ILE A 136 4.51 -12.60 23.45
N SER A 137 3.73 -11.61 23.89
CA SER A 137 3.02 -11.70 25.14
C SER A 137 1.85 -12.68 25.07
N ARG A 138 1.50 -13.31 26.19
CA ARG A 138 0.30 -14.15 26.31
C ARG A 138 -0.99 -13.41 25.95
N GLY A 139 -1.05 -12.09 26.26
CA GLY A 139 -2.20 -11.24 25.91
C GLY A 139 -2.35 -11.09 24.41
N LEU A 140 -1.26 -10.82 23.68
CA LEU A 140 -1.24 -10.73 22.23
C LEU A 140 -1.59 -12.06 21.56
N PHE A 141 -1.04 -13.17 22.10
CA PHE A 141 -1.39 -14.51 21.64
C PHE A 141 -2.89 -14.79 21.75
N ARG A 142 -3.51 -14.45 22.89
CA ARG A 142 -4.96 -14.57 23.07
C ARG A 142 -5.76 -13.66 22.14
N PHE A 143 -5.25 -12.45 21.88
CA PHE A 143 -5.89 -11.50 20.98
C PHE A 143 -6.04 -12.10 19.57
N TRP A 144 -5.05 -12.78 19.05
CA TRP A 144 -5.15 -13.44 17.74
C TRP A 144 -6.25 -14.49 17.69
N PHE A 145 -6.35 -15.35 18.72
CA PHE A 145 -7.39 -16.39 18.79
C PHE A 145 -8.81 -15.85 19.05
N ASN A 146 -8.92 -14.57 19.39
CA ASN A 146 -10.19 -13.86 19.58
C ASN A 146 -10.54 -12.96 18.38
N GLY A 147 -9.98 -13.22 17.21
CA GLY A 147 -10.28 -12.49 15.97
C GLY A 147 -9.38 -11.27 15.71
N GLY A 148 -8.37 -11.03 16.56
CA GLY A 148 -7.38 -9.99 16.28
C GLY A 148 -6.36 -10.43 15.24
N VAL A 149 -5.84 -9.49 14.47
CA VAL A 149 -4.85 -9.72 13.42
C VAL A 149 -3.48 -9.20 13.83
N ILE A 150 -2.42 -9.79 13.29
CA ILE A 150 -1.04 -9.38 13.57
C ILE A 150 -0.75 -7.99 13.02
N SER A 151 -0.08 -7.13 13.81
CA SER A 151 0.42 -5.85 13.33
C SER A 151 1.78 -6.01 12.63
N ILE A 152 2.12 -5.07 11.73
CA ILE A 152 3.43 -5.08 11.04
C ILE A 152 4.60 -5.02 12.04
N SER A 153 4.48 -4.26 13.12
CA SER A 153 5.52 -4.18 14.15
C SER A 153 5.73 -5.51 14.87
N THR A 154 4.64 -6.24 15.15
CA THR A 154 4.72 -7.59 15.71
C THR A 154 5.32 -8.57 14.71
N TYR A 155 4.85 -8.55 13.46
CA TYR A 155 5.39 -9.38 12.40
C TYR A 155 6.92 -9.23 12.28
N ASN A 156 7.41 -8.01 12.14
CA ASN A 156 8.85 -7.73 12.03
C ASN A 156 9.65 -8.25 13.23
N LYS A 157 9.04 -8.23 14.43
CA LYS A 157 9.67 -8.73 15.64
C LYS A 157 9.81 -10.27 15.65
N ILE A 158 8.84 -11.00 15.09
CA ILE A 158 8.73 -12.44 15.22
C ILE A 158 8.93 -13.21 13.91
N ASP A 159 9.16 -12.54 12.80
CA ASP A 159 9.34 -13.14 11.46
C ASP A 159 10.37 -14.28 11.46
N HIS A 160 11.50 -14.08 12.15
CA HIS A 160 12.51 -15.11 12.30
C HIS A 160 11.95 -16.37 13.01
N ASN A 161 11.17 -16.20 14.09
CA ASN A 161 10.58 -17.32 14.82
C ASN A 161 9.51 -18.02 13.99
N LEU A 162 8.68 -17.27 13.26
CA LEU A 162 7.67 -17.84 12.35
C LEU A 162 8.33 -18.72 11.28
N LYS A 163 9.42 -18.27 10.69
CA LYS A 163 10.21 -19.05 9.71
C LYS A 163 10.87 -20.27 10.34
N THR A 164 11.46 -20.11 11.52
CA THR A 164 12.13 -21.20 12.27
C THR A 164 11.16 -22.34 12.57
N TYR A 165 9.93 -22.01 12.95
CA TYR A 165 8.89 -23.00 13.25
C TYR A 165 8.04 -23.40 12.03
N LYS A 166 8.38 -22.92 10.82
CA LYS A 166 7.69 -23.22 9.55
C LYS A 166 6.19 -22.88 9.60
N LEU A 167 5.86 -21.77 10.22
CA LEU A 167 4.48 -21.27 10.34
C LEU A 167 4.07 -20.33 9.20
N LEU A 168 5.02 -19.92 8.37
CA LEU A 168 4.79 -19.11 7.15
C LEU A 168 4.71 -19.99 5.92
#